data_90f5e7d2b7e6b3155c3baae2c04bb4a3
#
_entry.id   90f5e7d2b7e6b3155c3baae2c04bb4a3
#
_cell.length_a   1.000
_cell.length_b   1.000
_cell.length_c   1.000
_cell.angle_alpha   90.00
_cell.angle_beta   90.00
_cell.angle_gamma   90.00
#
_symmetry.space_group_name_H-M   'P 1'
#
loop_
_entity.id
_entity.type
_entity.pdbx_description
1 polymer ?
#
loop_
_entity_poly.entity_id
_entity_poly.type
_entity_poly.pdbx_seq_one_letter_code
_entity_poly.pdbx_strand_id
1 'polypeptide(L)'
;MKQLLWSRLNHLQLGRYAEYLTKMEFTACGFDVFTAEVDDKGIDFVVRKSDNQYYDVQVKSCRNLKYIFFPKDKFVLRSNLLAAVVLFEDNKPADLYLIPSDVWRTPSDLFVSRDYEGKKSKPEWGLNLSHKNLPELQKYQFESMVSRL
;
A
#
# COMPACT_ATOMS: atom_id res chain seq x y z
N MET A 1 -23.91 -12.82 12.54
CA MET A 1 -22.78 -12.49 11.65
C MET A 1 -22.45 -11.00 11.77
N LYS A 2 -21.19 -10.67 11.96
CA LYS A 2 -20.76 -9.28 12.07
C LYS A 2 -20.91 -8.58 10.71
N GLN A 3 -21.64 -7.48 10.68
CA GLN A 3 -21.82 -6.68 9.48
C GLN A 3 -20.59 -5.77 9.29
N LEU A 4 -19.92 -5.87 8.15
CA LEU A 4 -18.77 -5.04 7.81
C LEU A 4 -19.26 -3.81 7.04
N LEU A 5 -19.34 -2.67 7.73
CA LEU A 5 -19.80 -1.41 7.15
C LEU A 5 -18.67 -0.37 7.20
N TRP A 6 -17.72 -0.52 6.29
CA TRP A 6 -16.58 0.38 6.16
C TRP A 6 -17.00 1.82 5.82
N SER A 7 -18.14 1.97 5.15
CA SER A 7 -18.72 3.28 4.83
C SER A 7 -19.06 4.14 6.04
N ARG A 8 -19.17 3.52 7.23
CA ARG A 8 -19.40 4.23 8.50
C ARG A 8 -18.14 4.88 9.06
N LEU A 9 -16.97 4.50 8.56
CA LEU A 9 -15.69 5.01 9.03
C LEU A 9 -15.25 6.20 8.18
N ASN A 10 -14.64 7.20 8.83
CA ASN A 10 -13.98 8.28 8.09
C ASN A 10 -12.62 7.80 7.56
N HIS A 11 -11.97 8.63 6.72
CA HIS A 11 -10.71 8.25 6.08
C HIS A 11 -9.56 8.05 7.09
N LEU A 12 -9.56 8.75 8.21
CA LEU A 12 -8.54 8.58 9.26
C LEU A 12 -8.70 7.23 9.96
N GLN A 13 -9.93 6.84 10.25
CA GLN A 13 -10.23 5.53 10.84
C GLN A 13 -9.87 4.39 9.88
N LEU A 14 -10.21 4.53 8.61
CA LEU A 14 -9.87 3.54 7.58
C LEU A 14 -8.35 3.42 7.42
N GLY A 15 -7.64 4.55 7.41
CA GLY A 15 -6.18 4.56 7.33
C GLY A 15 -5.54 3.84 8.51
N ARG A 16 -6.02 4.10 9.71
CA ARG A 16 -5.51 3.44 10.93
C ARG A 16 -5.82 1.95 10.94
N TYR A 17 -7.03 1.57 10.54
CA TYR A 17 -7.39 0.16 10.41
C TYR A 17 -6.48 -0.56 9.41
N ALA A 18 -6.23 0.07 8.26
CA ALA A 18 -5.37 -0.47 7.22
C ALA A 18 -3.94 -0.72 7.72
N GLU A 19 -3.38 0.22 8.50
CA GLU A 19 -2.07 0.04 9.12
C GLU A 19 -2.07 -1.15 10.09
N TYR A 20 -3.05 -1.25 10.98
CA TYR A 20 -3.15 -2.35 11.93
C TYR A 20 -3.32 -3.69 11.22
N LEU A 21 -4.19 -3.75 10.22
CA LEU A 21 -4.40 -4.96 9.43
C LEU A 21 -3.09 -5.42 8.79
N THR A 22 -2.37 -4.51 8.15
CA THR A 22 -1.12 -4.84 7.46
C THR A 22 -0.06 -5.34 8.44
N LYS A 23 0.07 -4.68 9.59
CA LYS A 23 1.00 -5.12 10.66
C LYS A 23 0.66 -6.51 11.16
N MET A 24 -0.63 -6.78 11.40
CA MET A 24 -1.09 -8.09 11.87
C MET A 24 -0.80 -9.19 10.84
N GLU A 25 -1.04 -8.92 9.56
CA GLU A 25 -0.78 -9.89 8.49
C GLU A 25 0.71 -10.20 8.34
N PHE A 26 1.58 -9.20 8.42
CA PHE A 26 3.02 -9.44 8.44
C PHE A 26 3.45 -10.24 9.67
N THR A 27 2.91 -9.92 10.84
CA THR A 27 3.20 -10.65 12.07
C THR A 27 2.76 -12.11 11.96
N ALA A 28 1.59 -12.36 11.40
CA ALA A 28 1.09 -13.72 11.18
C ALA A 28 1.98 -14.53 10.22
N CYS A 29 2.69 -13.85 9.32
CA CYS A 29 3.67 -14.48 8.42
C CYS A 29 5.07 -14.61 9.02
N GLY A 30 5.24 -14.28 10.30
CA GLY A 30 6.51 -14.44 11.00
C GLY A 30 7.48 -13.28 10.90
N PHE A 31 7.04 -12.13 10.39
CA PHE A 31 7.88 -10.92 10.35
C PHE A 31 7.82 -10.18 11.68
N ASP A 32 8.93 -9.58 12.07
CA ASP A 32 8.94 -8.59 13.14
C ASP A 32 8.51 -7.24 12.60
N VAL A 33 7.71 -6.49 13.36
CA VAL A 33 7.19 -5.19 12.95
C VAL A 33 7.75 -4.11 13.88
N PHE A 34 8.33 -3.06 13.28
CA PHE A 34 8.89 -1.92 14.00
C PHE A 34 8.22 -0.63 13.52
N THR A 35 7.55 0.06 14.42
CA THR A 35 6.87 1.31 14.11
C THR A 35 7.81 2.48 14.41
N ALA A 36 7.93 3.43 13.47
CA ALA A 36 8.70 4.65 13.70
C ALA A 36 8.01 5.51 14.75
N GLU A 37 8.79 6.05 15.69
CA GLU A 37 8.28 6.96 16.70
C GLU A 37 7.82 8.27 16.08
N VAL A 38 8.50 8.74 15.03
CA VAL A 38 8.13 9.95 14.27
C VAL A 38 7.88 9.57 12.82
N ASP A 39 6.68 9.85 12.35
CA ASP A 39 6.24 9.57 10.97
C ASP A 39 6.38 10.83 10.11
N ASP A 40 7.59 11.11 9.65
CA ASP A 40 7.89 12.29 8.81
C ASP A 40 8.48 11.94 7.44
N LYS A 41 8.77 10.65 7.17
CA LYS A 41 9.45 10.20 5.95
C LYS A 41 8.58 9.41 4.99
N GLY A 42 7.28 9.32 5.25
CA GLY A 42 6.35 8.55 4.43
C GLY A 42 6.45 7.05 4.62
N ILE A 43 7.17 6.58 5.65
CA ILE A 43 7.24 5.16 6.02
C ILE A 43 6.39 4.97 7.27
N ASP A 44 5.37 4.11 7.17
CA ASP A 44 4.48 3.87 8.31
C ASP A 44 5.11 2.90 9.31
N PHE A 45 5.80 1.88 8.82
CA PHE A 45 6.51 0.92 9.66
C PHE A 45 7.54 0.14 8.84
N VAL A 46 8.40 -0.56 9.54
CA VAL A 46 9.42 -1.45 8.95
C VAL A 46 9.12 -2.87 9.38
N VAL A 47 9.27 -3.81 8.47
CA VAL A 47 9.17 -5.24 8.79
C VAL A 47 10.51 -5.92 8.58
N ARG A 48 10.85 -6.88 9.46
CA ARG A 48 12.08 -7.65 9.39
C ARG A 48 11.75 -9.12 9.19
N LYS A 49 12.26 -9.69 8.11
CA LYS A 49 12.15 -11.12 7.83
C LYS A 49 13.24 -11.91 8.52
N SER A 50 14.46 -11.39 8.51
CA SER A 50 15.65 -11.98 9.11
C SER A 50 16.63 -10.85 9.49
N ASP A 51 17.76 -11.19 10.13
CA ASP A 51 18.69 -10.20 10.68
C ASP A 51 19.12 -9.09 9.70
N ASN A 52 19.19 -9.40 8.41
CA ASN A 52 19.65 -8.46 7.39
C ASN A 52 18.59 -8.14 6.32
N GLN A 53 17.34 -8.59 6.51
CA GLN A 53 16.27 -8.35 5.54
C GLN A 53 15.17 -7.49 6.14
N TYR A 54 15.20 -6.21 5.80
CA TYR A 54 14.23 -5.22 6.22
C TYR A 54 13.48 -4.67 5.02
N TYR A 55 12.20 -4.39 5.20
CA TYR A 55 11.37 -3.74 4.21
C TYR A 55 10.67 -2.55 4.84
N ASP A 56 10.79 -1.40 4.20
CA ASP A 56 10.01 -0.21 4.55
C ASP A 56 8.62 -0.37 3.94
N VAL A 57 7.58 -0.06 4.71
CA VAL A 57 6.20 -0.20 4.27
C VAL A 57 5.48 1.12 4.40
N GLN A 58 4.84 1.55 3.30
CA GLN A 58 3.89 2.65 3.30
C GLN A 58 2.51 2.09 2.98
N VAL A 59 1.53 2.42 3.84
CA VAL A 59 0.16 1.93 3.71
C VAL A 59 -0.71 3.01 3.08
N LYS A 60 -1.51 2.61 2.10
CA LYS A 60 -2.60 3.41 1.55
C LYS A 60 -3.89 2.63 1.62
N SER A 61 -4.97 3.32 1.88
CA SER A 61 -6.29 2.72 1.92
C SER A 61 -7.26 3.49 1.03
N CYS A 62 -8.20 2.79 0.46
CA CYS A 62 -9.30 3.44 -0.21
C CYS A 62 -10.60 2.66 -0.06
N ARG A 63 -11.67 3.39 0.00
CA ARG A 63 -13.04 2.91 -0.12
C ARG A 63 -13.50 3.24 -1.53
N ASN A 64 -13.92 2.22 -2.24
CA ASN A 64 -14.20 2.30 -3.68
C ASN A 64 -12.94 2.44 -4.54
N LEU A 65 -13.06 2.08 -5.80
CA LEU A 65 -11.97 2.18 -6.76
C LEU A 65 -11.74 3.64 -7.16
N LYS A 66 -10.51 4.09 -7.06
CA LYS A 66 -10.11 5.45 -7.41
C LYS A 66 -8.60 5.50 -7.67
N TYR A 67 -8.12 6.64 -8.13
CA TYR A 67 -6.70 6.90 -8.26
C TYR A 67 -6.12 7.29 -6.89
N ILE A 68 -5.04 6.62 -6.47
CA ILE A 68 -4.27 6.98 -5.29
C ILE A 68 -2.81 7.22 -5.69
N PHE A 69 -2.06 7.95 -4.89
CA PHE A 69 -0.70 8.31 -5.28
C PHE A 69 0.26 8.41 -4.08
N PHE A 70 1.54 8.31 -4.42
CA PHE A 70 2.67 8.48 -3.51
C PHE A 70 3.55 9.60 -4.08
N PRO A 71 3.80 10.69 -3.34
CA PRO A 71 4.77 11.70 -3.79
C PRO A 71 6.15 11.08 -4.01
N LYS A 72 6.78 11.38 -5.15
CA LYS A 72 8.08 10.78 -5.51
C LYS A 72 9.19 11.11 -4.51
N ASP A 73 9.13 12.28 -3.88
CA ASP A 73 10.09 12.68 -2.86
C ASP A 73 9.97 11.89 -1.54
N LYS A 74 8.80 11.27 -1.30
CA LYS A 74 8.54 10.44 -0.11
C LYS A 74 8.53 8.94 -0.41
N PHE A 75 8.46 8.58 -1.69
CA PHE A 75 8.40 7.18 -2.11
C PHE A 75 9.47 6.95 -3.18
N VAL A 76 10.72 6.86 -2.73
CA VAL A 76 11.88 6.67 -3.60
C VAL A 76 12.03 5.18 -3.91
N LEU A 77 11.88 4.82 -5.18
CA LEU A 77 11.88 3.42 -5.61
C LEU A 77 13.16 2.70 -5.21
N ARG A 78 13.02 1.55 -4.58
CA ARG A 78 14.13 0.70 -4.18
C ARG A 78 13.63 -0.70 -3.84
N SER A 79 14.53 -1.67 -3.83
CA SER A 79 14.19 -3.09 -3.67
C SER A 79 13.52 -3.44 -2.34
N ASN A 80 13.74 -2.64 -1.30
CA ASN A 80 13.19 -2.90 0.03
C ASN A 80 12.09 -1.92 0.44
N LEU A 81 11.44 -1.23 -0.51
CA LEU A 81 10.28 -0.39 -0.25
C LEU A 81 9.03 -1.06 -0.82
N LEU A 82 8.01 -1.20 0.02
CA LEU A 82 6.74 -1.82 -0.32
C LEU A 82 5.59 -0.84 -0.10
N ALA A 83 4.63 -0.84 -1.02
CA ALA A 83 3.33 -0.22 -0.80
C ALA A 83 2.34 -1.30 -0.36
N ALA A 84 1.71 -1.11 0.78
CA ALA A 84 0.58 -1.93 1.20
C ALA A 84 -0.71 -1.17 0.90
N VAL A 85 -1.58 -1.76 0.10
CA VAL A 85 -2.82 -1.11 -0.34
C VAL A 85 -4.00 -1.91 0.17
N VAL A 86 -4.91 -1.25 0.89
CA VAL A 86 -6.10 -1.89 1.45
C VAL A 86 -7.34 -1.31 0.78
N LEU A 87 -8.11 -2.19 0.16
CA LEU A 87 -9.40 -1.84 -0.45
C LEU A 87 -10.54 -2.25 0.48
N PHE A 88 -11.44 -1.30 0.71
CA PHE A 88 -12.62 -1.50 1.55
C PHE A 88 -13.89 -1.46 0.70
N GLU A 89 -14.70 -2.49 0.82
CA GLU A 89 -16.02 -2.56 0.23
C GLU A 89 -16.99 -3.10 1.30
N ASP A 90 -18.14 -2.46 1.47
CA ASP A 90 -19.11 -2.87 2.49
C ASP A 90 -19.54 -4.33 2.30
N ASN A 91 -19.72 -5.02 3.40
CA ASN A 91 -20.12 -6.42 3.49
C ASN A 91 -19.08 -7.42 2.96
N LYS A 92 -17.86 -6.95 2.71
CA LYS A 92 -16.71 -7.79 2.34
C LYS A 92 -15.56 -7.57 3.31
N PRO A 93 -14.72 -8.59 3.56
CA PRO A 93 -13.46 -8.38 4.26
C PRO A 93 -12.59 -7.38 3.48
N ALA A 94 -11.74 -6.65 4.19
CA ALA A 94 -10.77 -5.76 3.56
C ALA A 94 -9.79 -6.59 2.71
N ASP A 95 -9.54 -6.12 1.48
CA ASP A 95 -8.55 -6.74 0.58
C ASP A 95 -7.20 -6.06 0.74
N LEU A 96 -6.16 -6.84 1.00
CA LEU A 96 -4.79 -6.35 1.18
C LEU A 96 -3.91 -6.76 0.02
N TYR A 97 -3.25 -5.78 -0.58
CA TYR A 97 -2.27 -5.94 -1.65
C TYR A 97 -0.91 -5.47 -1.18
N LEU A 98 0.13 -6.16 -1.64
CA LEU A 98 1.51 -5.81 -1.33
C LEU A 98 2.26 -5.59 -2.64
N ILE A 99 2.73 -4.36 -2.87
CA ILE A 99 3.27 -3.94 -4.16
C ILE A 99 4.72 -3.47 -3.96
N PRO A 100 5.70 -4.19 -4.54
CA PRO A 100 7.08 -3.71 -4.52
C PRO A 100 7.21 -2.37 -5.25
N SER A 101 7.94 -1.42 -4.67
CA SER A 101 8.09 -0.09 -5.29
C SER A 101 8.71 -0.14 -6.68
N ASP A 102 9.54 -1.14 -6.95
CA ASP A 102 10.22 -1.28 -8.25
C ASP A 102 9.26 -1.48 -9.43
N VAL A 103 8.00 -1.86 -9.20
CA VAL A 103 7.02 -2.01 -10.30
C VAL A 103 6.80 -0.69 -11.04
N TRP A 104 6.96 0.45 -10.36
CA TRP A 104 6.80 1.76 -11.00
C TRP A 104 7.97 2.15 -11.91
N ARG A 105 9.06 1.40 -11.95
CA ARG A 105 10.16 1.62 -12.90
C ARG A 105 9.72 1.40 -14.35
N THR A 106 8.68 0.58 -14.54
CA THR A 106 8.05 0.32 -15.84
C THR A 106 6.58 0.74 -15.77
N PRO A 107 6.27 2.02 -15.99
CA PRO A 107 4.90 2.52 -15.89
C PRO A 107 3.93 1.79 -16.81
N SER A 108 2.68 1.70 -16.37
CA SER A 108 1.57 1.05 -17.08
C SER A 108 0.26 1.79 -16.78
N ASP A 109 -0.87 1.27 -17.26
CA ASP A 109 -2.18 1.82 -16.91
C ASP A 109 -2.47 1.75 -15.42
N LEU A 110 -2.00 0.69 -14.74
CA LEU A 110 -2.17 0.53 -13.29
C LEU A 110 -1.13 1.33 -12.50
N PHE A 111 0.14 1.22 -12.89
CA PHE A 111 1.27 1.86 -12.21
C PHE A 111 1.69 3.10 -12.98
N VAL A 112 1.23 4.26 -12.54
CA VAL A 112 1.32 5.51 -13.28
C VAL A 112 2.48 6.36 -12.75
N SER A 113 3.15 7.07 -13.66
CA SER A 113 4.15 8.08 -13.33
C SER A 113 3.68 9.44 -13.82
N ARG A 114 3.60 10.42 -12.93
CA ARG A 114 3.23 11.80 -13.27
C ARG A 114 4.26 12.76 -12.73
N ASP A 115 4.85 13.54 -13.60
CA ASP A 115 5.87 14.54 -13.22
C ASP A 115 5.31 15.96 -13.18
N TYR A 116 4.17 16.21 -13.84
CA TYR A 116 3.52 17.53 -13.86
C TYR A 116 4.45 18.67 -14.30
N GLU A 117 5.25 18.44 -15.34
CA GLU A 117 6.20 19.44 -15.85
C GLU A 117 5.55 20.80 -16.08
N GLY A 118 6.17 21.86 -15.52
CA GLY A 118 5.64 23.22 -15.62
C GLY A 118 4.40 23.51 -14.78
N LYS A 119 3.96 22.58 -13.92
CA LYS A 119 2.78 22.74 -13.05
C LYS A 119 3.19 22.76 -11.57
N LYS A 120 2.26 23.22 -10.71
CA LYS A 120 2.50 23.35 -9.26
C LYS A 120 2.47 22.01 -8.53
N SER A 121 1.81 20.99 -9.09
CA SER A 121 1.71 19.68 -8.45
C SER A 121 3.05 18.97 -8.43
N LYS A 122 3.35 18.32 -7.30
CA LYS A 122 4.59 17.55 -7.14
C LYS A 122 4.54 16.26 -7.97
N PRO A 123 5.70 15.78 -8.44
CA PRO A 123 5.79 14.46 -9.09
C PRO A 123 5.26 13.35 -8.18
N GLU A 124 4.59 12.39 -8.79
CA GLU A 124 3.98 11.28 -8.05
C GLU A 124 4.04 9.95 -8.79
N TRP A 125 4.10 8.86 -8.01
CA TRP A 125 3.80 7.52 -8.47
C TRP A 125 2.33 7.25 -8.19
N GLY A 126 1.57 6.86 -9.21
CA GLY A 126 0.13 6.64 -9.08
C GLY A 126 -0.24 5.17 -9.14
N LEU A 127 -1.35 4.86 -8.49
CA LEU A 127 -2.02 3.56 -8.61
C LEU A 127 -3.45 3.84 -9.10
N ASN A 128 -3.71 3.46 -10.33
CA ASN A 128 -4.99 3.73 -10.98
C ASN A 128 -5.95 2.55 -10.76
N LEU A 129 -6.64 2.56 -9.63
CA LEU A 129 -7.58 1.52 -9.25
C LEU A 129 -8.89 1.71 -10.03
N SER A 130 -9.14 0.81 -10.97
CA SER A 130 -10.34 0.77 -11.80
C SER A 130 -10.75 -0.67 -12.04
N HIS A 131 -11.99 -0.89 -12.48
CA HIS A 131 -12.43 -2.25 -12.84
C HIS A 131 -11.57 -2.87 -13.93
N LYS A 132 -11.11 -2.06 -14.89
CA LYS A 132 -10.22 -2.50 -15.96
C LYS A 132 -8.89 -3.04 -15.42
N ASN A 133 -8.35 -2.43 -14.35
CA ASN A 133 -7.04 -2.75 -13.80
C ASN A 133 -7.07 -3.78 -12.66
N LEU A 134 -8.26 -4.20 -12.20
CA LEU A 134 -8.36 -5.19 -11.14
C LEU A 134 -7.65 -6.51 -11.45
N PRO A 135 -7.76 -7.09 -12.66
CA PRO A 135 -7.04 -8.33 -12.98
C PRO A 135 -5.53 -8.22 -12.78
N GLU A 136 -4.93 -7.09 -13.14
CA GLU A 136 -3.51 -6.84 -12.93
C GLU A 136 -3.19 -6.68 -11.45
N LEU A 137 -4.03 -5.95 -10.70
CA LEU A 137 -3.88 -5.75 -9.26
C LEU A 137 -3.93 -7.08 -8.50
N GLN A 138 -4.76 -8.03 -8.93
CA GLN A 138 -4.90 -9.33 -8.27
C GLN A 138 -3.59 -10.13 -8.18
N LYS A 139 -2.64 -9.85 -9.06
CA LYS A 139 -1.31 -10.47 -9.02
C LYS A 139 -0.50 -10.06 -7.78
N TYR A 140 -0.91 -8.99 -7.11
CA TYR A 140 -0.22 -8.40 -5.96
C TYR A 140 -0.92 -8.65 -4.63
N GLN A 141 -1.80 -9.64 -4.55
CA GLN A 141 -2.40 -10.02 -3.28
C GLN A 141 -1.33 -10.35 -2.24
N PHE A 142 -1.59 -9.94 -1.00
CA PHE A 142 -0.61 -10.04 0.08
C PHE A 142 -0.05 -11.46 0.23
N GLU A 143 -0.92 -12.47 0.27
CA GLU A 143 -0.51 -13.86 0.48
C GLU A 143 0.46 -14.34 -0.60
N SER A 144 0.25 -13.93 -1.85
CA SER A 144 1.13 -14.29 -2.97
C SER A 144 2.46 -13.55 -2.90
N MET A 145 2.43 -12.29 -2.50
CA MET A 145 3.61 -11.42 -2.54
C MET A 145 4.52 -11.61 -1.33
N VAL A 146 3.94 -11.79 -0.14
CA VAL A 146 4.73 -11.94 1.10
C VAL A 146 5.63 -13.17 1.06
N SER A 147 5.20 -14.22 0.39
CA SER A 147 6.01 -15.45 0.24
C SER A 147 7.23 -15.27 -0.67
N ARG A 148 7.29 -14.18 -1.43
CA ARG A 148 8.39 -13.86 -2.35
C ARG A 148 9.44 -12.92 -1.75
N LEU A 149 9.19 -12.39 -0.56
CA LEU A 149 10.11 -11.48 0.13
C LEU A 149 11.34 -12.18 0.68
#